data_fe57b253b821cfae679f6e1ecceb1b7b
#
_entry.id   fe57b253b821cfae679f6e1ecceb1b7b
#
_cell.length_a   1.000
_cell.length_b   1.000
_cell.length_c   1.000
_cell.angle_alpha   90.00
_cell.angle_beta   90.00
_cell.angle_gamma   90.00
#
_symmetry.space_group_name_H-M   'P 1'
#
loop_
_entity.id
_entity.type
_entity.pdbx_description
1 polymer ?
#
loop_
_entity_poly.entity_id
_entity_poly.type
_entity_poly.pdbx_seq_one_letter_code
_entity_poly.pdbx_strand_id
1 'polypeptide(L)'
;AALLNYTTTVPVGTEPVLPESRPAVLQNGEVISASFPVTWGEPEGSYDQAGPVMVKGTANVLGQEMTVSAVVRVQEQQVTIGDNVAGSAYLSQDIAEEYQSDTLDAIKDGNTAIGDNNDGGPNETAWSNWDSTNRNNDNDAEITFRYDTQQRIGKITVYFAKDNNGLRFPNAGTTEIYISESGQDDSWTKVEAEETIADAENPTRVKAYTYNFDPQTATYVKLRVVNPTGTDLERPSVAISEVEINEWVGSYTTNSTAALQSLTVNGHGAVPPGVGAQQARPDR
;
A
#
# COMPACT_ATOMS: atom_id res chain seq x y z
N ALA A 1 23.20 35.18 -15.01
CA ALA A 1 22.33 33.98 -15.02
C ALA A 1 22.31 33.36 -13.63
N ALA A 2 21.31 32.60 -13.32
CA ALA A 2 21.19 31.77 -12.12
C ALA A 2 20.58 30.43 -12.50
N LEU A 3 20.98 29.34 -11.84
CA LEU A 3 20.36 28.06 -12.00
C LEU A 3 19.03 28.02 -11.23
N LEU A 4 18.01 27.38 -11.80
CA LEU A 4 16.75 27.17 -11.11
C LEU A 4 16.90 26.11 -10.01
N ASN A 5 16.59 26.50 -8.78
CA ASN A 5 16.55 25.59 -7.65
C ASN A 5 15.54 24.45 -7.88
N TYR A 6 15.76 23.36 -7.18
CA TYR A 6 14.88 22.18 -7.21
C TYR A 6 14.17 22.02 -5.87
N THR A 7 12.96 21.52 -5.93
CA THR A 7 12.22 21.14 -4.71
C THR A 7 11.54 19.80 -4.95
N THR A 8 11.68 18.89 -4.00
CA THR A 8 11.00 17.59 -4.00
C THR A 8 10.54 17.24 -2.60
N THR A 9 9.69 16.23 -2.50
CA THR A 9 9.22 15.69 -1.23
C THR A 9 9.46 14.19 -1.23
N VAL A 10 9.98 13.67 -0.13
CA VAL A 10 10.22 12.24 0.08
C VAL A 10 9.72 11.82 1.45
N PRO A 11 9.36 10.54 1.66
CA PRO A 11 9.12 9.97 2.97
C PRO A 11 10.36 10.02 3.87
N VAL A 12 10.16 10.03 5.18
CA VAL A 12 11.23 9.75 6.16
C VAL A 12 11.91 8.42 5.81
N GLY A 13 13.24 8.41 5.87
CA GLY A 13 14.06 7.25 5.51
C GLY A 13 14.28 7.04 4.01
N THR A 14 13.77 7.92 3.15
CA THR A 14 13.91 7.80 1.70
C THR A 14 14.86 8.85 1.14
N GLU A 15 15.88 8.40 0.43
CA GLU A 15 16.80 9.28 -0.29
C GLU A 15 16.18 9.80 -1.59
N PRO A 16 16.25 11.12 -1.89
CA PRO A 16 15.67 11.68 -3.10
C PRO A 16 16.50 11.36 -4.34
N VAL A 17 15.84 11.15 -5.46
CA VAL A 17 16.48 11.20 -6.77
C VAL A 17 16.54 12.65 -7.23
N LEU A 18 17.73 13.24 -7.22
CA LEU A 18 17.93 14.62 -7.69
C LEU A 18 18.16 14.64 -9.21
N PRO A 19 17.68 15.70 -9.91
CA PRO A 19 17.83 15.78 -11.36
C PRO A 19 19.30 15.96 -11.77
N GLU A 20 19.73 15.26 -12.79
CA GLU A 20 21.11 15.32 -13.31
C GLU A 20 21.46 16.65 -13.93
N SER A 21 20.46 17.47 -14.29
CA SER A 21 20.68 18.78 -14.91
C SER A 21 19.61 19.79 -14.50
N ARG A 22 19.94 21.07 -14.55
CA ARG A 22 19.01 22.17 -14.25
C ARG A 22 19.02 23.25 -15.30
N PRO A 23 17.86 23.86 -15.64
CA PRO A 23 17.82 25.03 -16.51
C PRO A 23 18.36 26.27 -15.79
N ALA A 24 18.88 27.22 -16.56
CA ALA A 24 19.33 28.50 -16.05
C ALA A 24 18.35 29.63 -16.43
N VAL A 25 18.34 30.68 -15.63
CA VAL A 25 17.55 31.90 -15.85
C VAL A 25 18.48 33.09 -16.06
N LEU A 26 18.20 33.90 -17.05
CA LEU A 26 18.89 35.16 -17.28
C LEU A 26 18.44 36.23 -16.29
N GLN A 27 19.19 37.33 -16.20
CA GLN A 27 18.84 38.46 -15.31
C GLN A 27 17.51 39.15 -15.66
N ASN A 28 17.04 39.04 -16.91
CA ASN A 28 15.74 39.49 -17.35
C ASN A 28 14.57 38.54 -17.00
N GLY A 29 14.85 37.42 -16.34
CA GLY A 29 13.85 36.41 -15.97
C GLY A 29 13.55 35.37 -17.06
N GLU A 30 14.18 35.46 -18.23
CA GLU A 30 14.02 34.47 -19.30
C GLU A 30 14.72 33.17 -18.93
N VAL A 31 14.00 32.04 -19.05
CA VAL A 31 14.56 30.70 -18.84
C VAL A 31 15.29 30.25 -20.08
N ILE A 32 16.56 29.93 -19.92
CA ILE A 32 17.34 29.33 -21.01
C ILE A 32 16.82 27.92 -21.27
N SER A 33 16.49 27.61 -22.51
CA SER A 33 15.94 26.30 -22.90
C SER A 33 16.94 25.13 -22.73
N ALA A 34 18.23 25.43 -22.57
CA ALA A 34 19.26 24.45 -22.30
C ALA A 34 19.34 24.14 -20.80
N SER A 35 19.48 22.86 -20.46
CA SER A 35 19.78 22.40 -19.11
C SER A 35 21.27 22.11 -18.96
N PHE A 36 21.82 22.43 -17.82
CA PHE A 36 23.23 22.29 -17.48
C PHE A 36 23.40 21.15 -16.47
N PRO A 37 24.37 20.24 -16.72
CA PRO A 37 24.66 19.16 -15.79
C PRO A 37 25.02 19.70 -14.39
N VAL A 38 24.46 19.07 -13.36
CA VAL A 38 24.68 19.45 -11.96
C VAL A 38 25.42 18.32 -11.25
N THR A 39 26.47 18.68 -10.54
CA THR A 39 27.11 17.82 -9.55
C THR A 39 26.57 18.19 -8.18
N TRP A 40 25.76 17.31 -7.59
CA TRP A 40 25.19 17.48 -6.26
C TRP A 40 26.22 17.08 -5.20
N GLY A 41 26.29 17.84 -4.11
CA GLY A 41 27.09 17.55 -2.93
C GLY A 41 26.31 16.72 -1.89
N GLU A 42 26.92 16.57 -0.73
CA GLU A 42 26.29 15.90 0.41
C GLU A 42 25.10 16.71 0.95
N PRO A 43 24.06 16.04 1.48
CA PRO A 43 22.93 16.71 2.10
C PRO A 43 23.31 17.42 3.39
N GLU A 44 22.79 18.63 3.58
CA GLU A 44 22.90 19.35 4.85
C GLU A 44 21.79 18.91 5.81
N GLY A 45 21.88 17.66 6.34
CA GLY A 45 20.91 17.04 7.23
C GLY A 45 20.72 15.56 6.93
N SER A 46 19.75 14.94 7.61
CA SER A 46 19.40 13.53 7.43
C SER A 46 18.01 13.39 6.83
N TYR A 47 17.81 12.38 6.02
CA TYR A 47 16.49 12.00 5.52
C TYR A 47 15.69 11.12 6.49
N ASP A 48 16.30 10.73 7.63
CA ASP A 48 15.65 9.87 8.65
C ASP A 48 14.71 10.61 9.59
N GLN A 49 14.59 11.93 9.44
CA GLN A 49 13.69 12.76 10.24
C GLN A 49 12.91 13.72 9.35
N ALA A 50 11.66 13.96 9.72
CA ALA A 50 10.83 14.94 9.02
C ALA A 50 11.40 16.35 9.14
N GLY A 51 11.46 17.06 8.02
CA GLY A 51 11.99 18.41 7.95
C GLY A 51 12.58 18.76 6.57
N PRO A 52 13.03 19.99 6.37
CA PRO A 52 13.73 20.38 5.15
C PRO A 52 15.20 19.96 5.21
N VAL A 53 15.65 19.28 4.18
CA VAL A 53 17.07 18.96 3.95
C VAL A 53 17.52 19.72 2.70
N MET A 54 18.62 20.42 2.79
CA MET A 54 19.20 21.17 1.68
C MET A 54 20.36 20.37 1.06
N VAL A 55 20.38 20.30 -0.27
CA VAL A 55 21.51 19.75 -1.02
C VAL A 55 22.02 20.83 -1.95
N LYS A 56 23.29 21.18 -1.85
CA LYS A 56 23.95 22.13 -2.74
C LYS A 56 24.58 21.41 -3.91
N GLY A 57 24.45 21.98 -5.08
CA GLY A 57 25.07 21.48 -6.30
C GLY A 57 25.80 22.59 -7.05
N THR A 58 26.67 22.20 -7.96
CA THR A 58 27.39 23.11 -8.87
C THR A 58 27.21 22.68 -10.33
N ALA A 59 27.17 23.65 -11.20
CA ALA A 59 27.16 23.42 -12.65
C ALA A 59 27.96 24.49 -13.36
N ASN A 60 28.55 24.11 -14.49
CA ASN A 60 29.20 25.08 -15.40
C ASN A 60 28.18 25.62 -16.40
N VAL A 61 27.86 26.91 -16.28
CA VAL A 61 26.94 27.59 -17.18
C VAL A 61 27.74 28.58 -18.04
N LEU A 62 27.92 28.23 -19.31
CA LEU A 62 28.64 29.07 -20.29
C LEU A 62 30.07 29.46 -19.84
N GLY A 63 30.79 28.53 -19.20
CA GLY A 63 32.15 28.77 -18.72
C GLY A 63 32.25 29.38 -17.30
N GLN A 64 31.12 29.62 -16.63
CA GLN A 64 31.08 30.08 -15.25
C GLN A 64 30.53 28.99 -14.33
N GLU A 65 31.21 28.72 -13.22
CA GLU A 65 30.68 27.85 -12.18
C GLU A 65 29.59 28.57 -11.41
N MET A 66 28.44 27.92 -11.30
CA MET A 66 27.27 28.43 -10.60
C MET A 66 26.78 27.42 -9.58
N THR A 67 26.27 27.91 -8.46
CA THR A 67 25.62 27.08 -7.44
C THR A 67 24.13 26.97 -7.67
N VAL A 68 23.56 25.83 -7.26
CA VAL A 68 22.12 25.55 -7.26
C VAL A 68 21.78 24.83 -5.95
N SER A 69 20.56 24.98 -5.49
CA SER A 69 20.09 24.28 -4.29
C SER A 69 18.90 23.38 -4.62
N ALA A 70 18.91 22.20 -4.04
CA ALA A 70 17.73 21.35 -3.91
C ALA A 70 17.21 21.43 -2.47
N VAL A 71 15.93 21.69 -2.32
CA VAL A 71 15.23 21.60 -1.03
C VAL A 71 14.41 20.34 -1.04
N VAL A 72 14.83 19.38 -0.25
CA VAL A 72 14.12 18.11 -0.05
C VAL A 72 13.26 18.24 1.19
N ARG A 73 11.95 18.12 1.04
CA ARG A 73 11.01 18.09 2.16
C ARG A 73 10.83 16.65 2.59
N VAL A 74 11.46 16.29 3.68
CA VAL A 74 11.25 14.97 4.30
C VAL A 74 9.99 15.05 5.14
N GLN A 75 9.03 14.20 4.86
CA GLN A 75 7.73 14.21 5.53
C GLN A 75 7.39 12.82 6.05
N GLU A 76 6.76 12.78 7.22
CA GLU A 76 6.11 11.56 7.67
C GLU A 76 4.98 11.23 6.71
N GLN A 77 4.96 9.98 6.27
CA GLN A 77 3.89 9.48 5.45
C GLN A 77 2.73 9.07 6.36
N GLN A 78 1.58 9.73 6.18
CA GLN A 78 0.36 9.22 6.81
C GLN A 78 -0.14 8.03 5.99
N VAL A 79 -0.21 6.89 6.66
CA VAL A 79 -0.83 5.69 6.12
C VAL A 79 -2.35 5.82 6.34
N THR A 80 -3.10 5.78 5.26
CA THR A 80 -4.54 5.63 5.30
C THR A 80 -4.87 4.29 4.65
N ILE A 81 -5.53 3.43 5.42
CA ILE A 81 -6.09 2.20 4.87
C ILE A 81 -7.26 2.60 3.97
N GLY A 82 -7.18 2.22 2.72
CA GLY A 82 -8.20 2.51 1.70
C GLY A 82 -9.28 1.44 1.63
N ASP A 83 -9.95 1.40 0.50
CA ASP A 83 -11.08 0.51 0.27
C ASP A 83 -10.66 -0.98 0.27
N ASN A 84 -11.63 -1.85 0.58
CA ASN A 84 -11.49 -3.29 0.37
C ASN A 84 -11.63 -3.59 -1.12
N VAL A 85 -10.57 -4.13 -1.72
CA VAL A 85 -10.52 -4.47 -3.15
C VAL A 85 -10.72 -5.96 -3.43
N ALA A 86 -10.93 -6.79 -2.41
CA ALA A 86 -11.12 -8.24 -2.58
C ALA A 86 -12.28 -8.57 -3.53
N GLY A 87 -13.39 -7.81 -3.45
CA GLY A 87 -14.55 -7.99 -4.31
C GLY A 87 -14.28 -7.87 -5.81
N SER A 88 -13.22 -7.14 -6.21
CA SER A 88 -12.83 -6.98 -7.62
C SER A 88 -11.91 -8.08 -8.16
N ALA A 89 -11.43 -8.98 -7.29
CA ALA A 89 -10.52 -10.03 -7.68
C ALA A 89 -11.24 -11.23 -8.34
N TYR A 90 -10.52 -11.90 -9.24
CA TYR A 90 -10.86 -13.25 -9.70
C TYR A 90 -10.20 -14.26 -8.77
N LEU A 91 -11.00 -15.19 -8.27
CA LEU A 91 -10.54 -16.19 -7.32
C LEU A 91 -10.18 -17.50 -7.99
N SER A 92 -9.17 -18.18 -7.45
CA SER A 92 -8.86 -19.58 -7.73
C SER A 92 -8.32 -20.26 -6.46
N GLN A 93 -8.43 -21.56 -6.42
CA GLN A 93 -7.97 -22.39 -5.30
C GLN A 93 -7.23 -23.63 -5.83
N ASP A 94 -6.42 -24.25 -4.99
CA ASP A 94 -5.68 -25.46 -5.30
C ASP A 94 -6.38 -26.76 -4.86
N ILE A 95 -7.45 -26.65 -4.04
CA ILE A 95 -8.25 -27.80 -3.66
C ILE A 95 -9.14 -28.27 -4.82
N ALA A 96 -9.28 -29.59 -4.99
CA ALA A 96 -9.92 -30.18 -6.15
C ALA A 96 -11.45 -29.97 -6.20
N GLU A 97 -12.11 -29.94 -5.05
CA GLU A 97 -13.57 -29.84 -4.94
C GLU A 97 -13.98 -29.01 -3.72
N GLU A 98 -14.97 -28.15 -3.90
CA GLU A 98 -15.64 -27.46 -2.80
C GLU A 98 -16.63 -28.43 -2.13
N TYR A 99 -16.77 -28.31 -0.81
CA TYR A 99 -17.83 -29.04 -0.11
C TYR A 99 -19.20 -28.53 -0.54
N GLN A 100 -20.17 -29.41 -0.69
CA GLN A 100 -21.49 -29.28 -1.34
C GLN A 100 -22.22 -27.93 -1.20
N SER A 101 -22.03 -27.18 -0.13
CA SER A 101 -22.68 -25.90 0.13
C SER A 101 -21.70 -24.73 0.29
N ASP A 102 -20.40 -25.02 0.18
CA ASP A 102 -19.38 -24.00 0.28
C ASP A 102 -19.16 -23.35 -1.08
N THR A 103 -18.79 -22.11 -1.09
CA THR A 103 -18.46 -21.38 -2.33
C THR A 103 -17.29 -20.47 -2.14
N LEU A 104 -16.36 -20.52 -3.09
CA LEU A 104 -15.20 -19.63 -3.08
C LEU A 104 -15.59 -18.16 -3.21
N ASP A 105 -16.67 -17.84 -3.90
CA ASP A 105 -17.13 -16.46 -4.04
C ASP A 105 -17.67 -15.85 -2.73
N ALA A 106 -18.05 -16.67 -1.75
CA ALA A 106 -18.52 -16.17 -0.45
C ALA A 106 -17.43 -15.40 0.31
N ILE A 107 -16.14 -15.68 0.06
CA ILE A 107 -15.05 -15.01 0.81
C ILE A 107 -14.77 -13.57 0.39
N LYS A 108 -15.53 -13.00 -0.52
CA LYS A 108 -15.37 -11.61 -1.01
C LYS A 108 -16.70 -10.88 -1.21
N ASP A 109 -17.77 -11.37 -0.62
CA ASP A 109 -19.12 -10.83 -0.80
C ASP A 109 -19.49 -9.71 0.19
N GLY A 110 -18.61 -9.43 1.14
CA GLY A 110 -18.77 -8.44 2.20
C GLY A 110 -19.53 -8.95 3.42
N ASN A 111 -19.79 -10.25 3.50
CA ASN A 111 -20.50 -10.86 4.62
C ASN A 111 -19.55 -11.64 5.53
N THR A 112 -19.24 -11.08 6.68
CA THR A 112 -18.35 -11.72 7.66
C THR A 112 -19.03 -12.79 8.51
N ALA A 113 -20.37 -12.92 8.45
CA ALA A 113 -21.10 -13.90 9.25
C ALA A 113 -21.19 -15.24 8.53
N ILE A 114 -21.25 -16.32 9.28
CA ILE A 114 -21.58 -17.63 8.75
C ILE A 114 -23.06 -17.95 8.99
N GLY A 115 -23.69 -18.59 8.02
CA GLY A 115 -25.07 -19.10 8.16
C GLY A 115 -25.14 -20.17 9.24
N ASP A 116 -26.33 -20.29 9.82
CA ASP A 116 -26.66 -21.32 10.80
C ASP A 116 -27.44 -22.41 10.07
N ASN A 117 -26.76 -23.45 9.64
CA ASN A 117 -27.50 -24.68 9.31
C ASN A 117 -27.70 -25.51 10.59
N ASN A 118 -28.68 -26.41 10.57
CA ASN A 118 -28.99 -27.26 11.72
C ASN A 118 -27.82 -28.16 12.17
N ASP A 119 -26.83 -28.35 11.32
CA ASP A 119 -25.63 -29.14 11.56
C ASP A 119 -24.44 -28.27 11.98
N GLY A 120 -24.61 -26.93 12.02
CA GLY A 120 -23.61 -25.98 12.47
C GLY A 120 -22.48 -25.70 11.48
N GLY A 121 -22.62 -26.15 10.22
CA GLY A 121 -21.66 -25.85 9.18
C GLY A 121 -21.96 -24.53 8.44
N PRO A 122 -20.99 -23.96 7.72
CA PRO A 122 -21.24 -22.84 6.86
C PRO A 122 -22.16 -23.27 5.72
N ASN A 123 -23.13 -22.42 5.36
CA ASN A 123 -24.13 -22.73 4.39
C ASN A 123 -24.10 -21.62 3.32
N GLU A 124 -23.42 -21.85 2.21
CA GLU A 124 -23.26 -20.89 1.11
C GLU A 124 -22.69 -19.51 1.52
N THR A 125 -22.32 -19.35 2.80
CA THR A 125 -21.82 -18.09 3.38
C THR A 125 -20.34 -18.15 3.74
N ALA A 126 -19.66 -19.23 3.35
CA ALA A 126 -18.25 -19.41 3.57
C ALA A 126 -17.66 -20.42 2.57
N TRP A 127 -16.36 -20.38 2.44
CA TRP A 127 -15.55 -21.40 1.84
C TRP A 127 -14.90 -22.25 2.93
N SER A 128 -14.68 -23.56 2.66
CA SER A 128 -13.88 -24.40 3.54
C SER A 128 -13.00 -25.38 2.75
N ASN A 129 -11.92 -25.85 3.37
CA ASN A 129 -11.11 -26.94 2.83
C ASN A 129 -11.56 -28.30 3.38
N TRP A 130 -12.80 -28.40 3.88
CA TRP A 130 -13.38 -29.66 4.34
C TRP A 130 -13.53 -30.63 3.17
N ASP A 131 -12.95 -31.83 3.30
CA ASP A 131 -13.09 -32.91 2.34
C ASP A 131 -13.68 -34.14 3.03
N SER A 132 -14.89 -34.54 2.63
CA SER A 132 -15.58 -35.72 3.16
C SER A 132 -15.02 -37.05 2.63
N THR A 133 -14.33 -37.01 1.50
CA THR A 133 -13.82 -38.19 0.79
C THR A 133 -12.37 -38.48 1.11
N ASN A 134 -11.56 -37.46 1.22
CA ASN A 134 -10.16 -37.55 1.56
C ASN A 134 -9.90 -37.16 3.02
N ARG A 135 -10.29 -38.07 3.90
CA ARG A 135 -10.14 -37.83 5.35
C ARG A 135 -8.70 -37.75 5.85
N ASN A 136 -7.69 -37.80 4.98
CA ASN A 136 -6.29 -37.49 5.29
C ASN A 136 -5.95 -36.05 4.95
N ASN A 137 -6.82 -35.12 5.29
CA ASN A 137 -6.70 -33.72 4.93
C ASN A 137 -5.51 -33.07 5.66
N ASP A 138 -4.29 -33.49 5.28
CA ASP A 138 -3.05 -32.79 5.64
C ASP A 138 -2.80 -31.60 4.72
N ASN A 139 -3.75 -31.30 3.82
CA ASN A 139 -3.56 -30.32 2.77
C ASN A 139 -3.86 -28.92 3.29
N ASP A 140 -2.80 -28.14 3.38
CA ASP A 140 -2.92 -26.70 3.41
C ASP A 140 -3.62 -26.23 2.13
N ALA A 141 -4.51 -25.30 2.23
CA ALA A 141 -5.21 -24.73 1.07
C ALA A 141 -4.56 -23.45 0.61
N GLU A 142 -4.45 -23.27 -0.70
CA GLU A 142 -4.02 -22.01 -1.29
C GLU A 142 -5.20 -21.35 -2.04
N ILE A 143 -5.48 -20.10 -1.70
CA ILE A 143 -6.48 -19.26 -2.37
C ILE A 143 -5.77 -18.09 -3.01
N THR A 144 -5.99 -17.88 -4.31
CA THR A 144 -5.37 -16.81 -5.06
C THR A 144 -6.41 -15.79 -5.51
N PHE A 145 -6.13 -14.52 -5.22
CA PHE A 145 -6.84 -13.34 -5.69
C PHE A 145 -6.04 -12.73 -6.84
N ARG A 146 -6.61 -12.69 -8.04
CA ARG A 146 -6.01 -12.07 -9.24
C ARG A 146 -6.76 -10.81 -9.61
N TYR A 147 -6.06 -9.73 -9.83
CA TYR A 147 -6.59 -8.44 -10.26
C TYR A 147 -6.28 -8.16 -11.73
N ASP A 148 -7.11 -7.35 -12.38
CA ASP A 148 -6.84 -6.87 -13.74
C ASP A 148 -5.77 -5.77 -13.79
N THR A 149 -5.58 -5.06 -12.68
CA THR A 149 -4.57 -4.02 -12.50
C THR A 149 -3.82 -4.22 -11.18
N GLN A 150 -2.60 -3.74 -11.11
CA GLN A 150 -1.83 -3.77 -9.87
C GLN A 150 -2.57 -3.02 -8.75
N GLN A 151 -2.63 -3.64 -7.58
CA GLN A 151 -3.12 -3.07 -6.35
C GLN A 151 -1.95 -2.75 -5.42
N ARG A 152 -2.03 -1.65 -4.69
CA ARG A 152 -1.08 -1.36 -3.63
C ARG A 152 -1.75 -1.63 -2.29
N ILE A 153 -1.34 -2.69 -1.63
CA ILE A 153 -1.98 -3.25 -0.43
C ILE A 153 -1.04 -3.21 0.77
N GLY A 154 -1.59 -3.07 1.97
CA GLY A 154 -0.83 -3.03 3.22
C GLY A 154 -1.58 -3.66 4.40
N LYS A 155 -2.79 -4.17 4.16
CA LYS A 155 -3.57 -4.86 5.19
C LYS A 155 -4.44 -5.94 4.54
N ILE A 156 -4.48 -7.11 5.16
CA ILE A 156 -5.42 -8.18 4.83
C ILE A 156 -6.11 -8.63 6.11
N THR A 157 -7.42 -8.79 6.08
CA THR A 157 -8.18 -9.40 7.18
C THR A 157 -8.89 -10.64 6.67
N VAL A 158 -8.67 -11.77 7.33
CA VAL A 158 -9.32 -13.05 7.02
C VAL A 158 -10.26 -13.38 8.17
N TYR A 159 -11.53 -13.58 7.86
CA TYR A 159 -12.54 -13.96 8.82
C TYR A 159 -12.68 -15.48 8.83
N PHE A 160 -11.99 -16.12 9.76
CA PHE A 160 -12.05 -17.56 9.93
C PHE A 160 -13.27 -17.95 10.76
N ALA A 161 -13.91 -19.04 10.34
CA ALA A 161 -15.08 -19.57 11.00
C ALA A 161 -14.81 -20.95 11.61
N LYS A 162 -15.52 -21.28 12.68
CA LYS A 162 -15.54 -22.64 13.27
C LYS A 162 -16.96 -23.16 13.42
N ASP A 163 -17.10 -24.46 13.46
CA ASP A 163 -18.34 -25.16 13.76
C ASP A 163 -18.18 -26.11 14.96
N ASN A 164 -19.20 -26.92 15.20
CA ASN A 164 -19.17 -27.94 16.25
C ASN A 164 -18.66 -29.31 15.74
N ASN A 165 -18.42 -29.42 14.43
CA ASN A 165 -18.08 -30.71 13.78
C ASN A 165 -16.59 -30.79 13.45
N GLY A 166 -16.15 -30.14 12.36
CA GLY A 166 -14.82 -30.32 11.80
C GLY A 166 -14.02 -29.05 11.57
N LEU A 167 -14.68 -27.89 11.57
CA LEU A 167 -14.04 -26.64 11.30
C LEU A 167 -13.46 -26.00 12.56
N ARG A 168 -12.22 -25.59 12.49
CA ARG A 168 -11.48 -24.94 13.58
C ARG A 168 -10.79 -23.69 13.11
N PHE A 169 -10.49 -22.80 14.04
CA PHE A 169 -9.63 -21.65 13.75
C PHE A 169 -8.20 -22.15 13.49
N PRO A 170 -7.50 -21.56 12.51
CA PRO A 170 -6.08 -21.85 12.31
C PRO A 170 -5.28 -21.45 13.55
N ASN A 171 -4.12 -22.08 13.74
CA ASN A 171 -3.20 -21.67 14.78
C ASN A 171 -2.63 -20.28 14.43
N ALA A 172 -2.39 -19.44 15.45
CA ALA A 172 -1.77 -18.14 15.23
C ALA A 172 -0.41 -18.29 14.54
N GLY A 173 -0.13 -17.41 13.59
CA GLY A 173 1.13 -17.38 12.84
C GLY A 173 1.29 -18.47 11.78
N THR A 174 0.25 -19.23 11.47
CA THR A 174 0.33 -20.31 10.47
C THR A 174 -0.20 -19.92 9.09
N THR A 175 -1.05 -18.90 8.99
CA THR A 175 -1.49 -18.39 7.69
C THR A 175 -0.37 -17.58 7.03
N GLU A 176 -0.09 -17.87 5.79
CA GLU A 176 0.96 -17.22 5.02
C GLU A 176 0.35 -16.40 3.88
N ILE A 177 0.92 -15.22 3.65
CA ILE A 177 0.53 -14.34 2.57
C ILE A 177 1.67 -14.25 1.56
N TYR A 178 1.35 -14.41 0.29
CA TYR A 178 2.28 -14.25 -0.81
C TYR A 178 1.72 -13.26 -1.82
N ILE A 179 2.61 -12.53 -2.47
CA ILE A 179 2.28 -11.59 -3.54
C ILE A 179 3.10 -11.89 -4.78
N SER A 180 2.54 -11.54 -5.93
CA SER A 180 3.24 -11.63 -7.22
C SER A 180 2.70 -10.59 -8.19
N GLU A 181 3.57 -10.14 -9.12
CA GLU A 181 3.15 -9.30 -10.25
C GLU A 181 2.66 -10.14 -11.43
N SER A 182 3.19 -11.35 -11.62
CA SER A 182 2.93 -12.18 -12.80
C SER A 182 2.12 -13.45 -12.51
N GLY A 183 2.09 -13.91 -11.26
CA GLY A 183 1.49 -15.19 -10.86
C GLY A 183 2.28 -16.43 -11.27
N GLN A 184 3.49 -16.28 -11.83
CA GLN A 184 4.35 -17.41 -12.22
C GLN A 184 4.97 -18.05 -10.96
N ASP A 185 5.31 -19.34 -11.03
CA ASP A 185 5.77 -20.11 -9.87
C ASP A 185 6.99 -19.52 -9.16
N ASP A 186 7.91 -18.90 -9.89
CA ASP A 186 9.13 -18.29 -9.37
C ASP A 186 8.99 -16.81 -8.95
N SER A 187 7.79 -16.24 -9.09
CA SER A 187 7.52 -14.81 -8.87
C SER A 187 6.88 -14.50 -7.51
N TRP A 188 6.58 -15.51 -6.72
CA TRP A 188 5.92 -15.33 -5.44
C TRP A 188 6.88 -14.89 -4.34
N THR A 189 6.52 -13.82 -3.66
CA THR A 189 7.26 -13.30 -2.51
C THR A 189 6.38 -13.40 -1.27
N LYS A 190 6.89 -14.05 -0.22
CA LYS A 190 6.22 -14.08 1.08
C LYS A 190 6.22 -12.70 1.72
N VAL A 191 5.09 -12.30 2.25
CA VAL A 191 4.92 -11.04 2.97
C VAL A 191 5.19 -11.26 4.45
N GLU A 192 6.08 -10.46 5.02
CA GLU A 192 6.26 -10.40 6.46
C GLU A 192 5.18 -9.48 7.05
N ALA A 193 4.27 -10.02 7.84
CA ALA A 193 3.13 -9.30 8.38
C ALA A 193 3.04 -9.44 9.90
N GLU A 194 2.54 -8.38 10.55
CA GLU A 194 2.14 -8.41 11.96
C GLU A 194 0.70 -8.94 12.04
N GLU A 195 0.51 -10.09 12.70
CA GLU A 195 -0.79 -10.70 12.92
C GLU A 195 -1.44 -10.21 14.20
N THR A 196 -2.72 -9.87 14.12
CA THR A 196 -3.59 -9.63 15.28
C THR A 196 -4.87 -10.43 15.13
N ILE A 197 -5.37 -11.02 16.23
CA ILE A 197 -6.57 -11.84 16.24
C ILE A 197 -7.60 -11.21 17.17
N ALA A 198 -8.81 -11.00 16.67
CA ALA A 198 -9.93 -10.45 17.43
C ALA A 198 -11.22 -11.24 17.17
N ASP A 199 -12.15 -11.20 18.11
CA ASP A 199 -13.49 -11.68 17.85
C ASP A 199 -14.20 -10.76 16.85
N ALA A 200 -14.90 -11.33 15.86
CA ALA A 200 -15.72 -10.55 14.96
C ALA A 200 -16.93 -9.94 15.68
N GLU A 201 -17.43 -8.81 15.20
CA GLU A 201 -18.52 -8.04 15.87
C GLU A 201 -19.79 -8.87 16.13
N ASN A 202 -20.01 -9.92 15.36
CA ASN A 202 -21.13 -10.84 15.54
C ASN A 202 -20.81 -12.11 14.74
N PRO A 203 -20.71 -13.19 15.14
CA PRO A 203 -21.17 -14.16 16.06
C PRO A 203 -20.01 -14.91 16.78
N THR A 204 -20.36 -15.67 17.78
CA THR A 204 -19.44 -16.48 18.62
C THR A 204 -18.55 -17.49 17.90
N ARG A 205 -18.65 -17.61 16.58
CA ARG A 205 -17.97 -18.61 15.75
C ARG A 205 -17.05 -18.05 14.67
N VAL A 206 -16.86 -16.73 14.62
CA VAL A 206 -15.98 -16.09 13.64
C VAL A 206 -14.93 -15.24 14.36
N LYS A 207 -13.69 -15.32 13.87
CA LYS A 207 -12.59 -14.47 14.31
C LYS A 207 -11.94 -13.77 13.12
N ALA A 208 -11.60 -12.50 13.32
CA ALA A 208 -10.84 -11.72 12.36
C ALA A 208 -9.33 -11.88 12.63
N TYR A 209 -8.61 -12.39 11.66
CA TYR A 209 -7.15 -12.46 11.64
C TYR A 209 -6.65 -11.36 10.73
N THR A 210 -6.09 -10.31 11.31
CA THR A 210 -5.63 -9.13 10.58
C THR A 210 -4.12 -9.15 10.46
N TYR A 211 -3.64 -8.99 9.23
CA TYR A 211 -2.25 -8.96 8.83
C TYR A 211 -1.91 -7.56 8.34
N ASN A 212 -1.06 -6.82 9.09
CA ASN A 212 -0.57 -5.52 8.69
C ASN A 212 0.88 -5.66 8.22
N PHE A 213 1.23 -5.03 7.12
CA PHE A 213 2.55 -5.11 6.52
C PHE A 213 2.91 -3.85 5.76
N ASP A 214 4.21 -3.68 5.47
CA ASP A 214 4.69 -2.61 4.62
C ASP A 214 4.04 -2.70 3.24
N PRO A 215 3.57 -1.58 2.68
CA PRO A 215 2.80 -1.59 1.44
C PRO A 215 3.51 -2.27 0.29
N GLN A 216 2.84 -3.22 -0.31
CA GLN A 216 3.31 -3.97 -1.47
C GLN A 216 2.43 -3.72 -2.68
N THR A 217 3.03 -3.77 -3.87
CA THR A 217 2.30 -3.70 -5.14
C THR A 217 2.21 -5.09 -5.75
N ALA A 218 0.99 -5.53 -6.06
CA ALA A 218 0.72 -6.87 -6.54
C ALA A 218 -0.42 -6.92 -7.54
N THR A 219 -0.35 -7.81 -8.52
CA THR A 219 -1.47 -8.23 -9.37
C THR A 219 -2.11 -9.51 -8.83
N TYR A 220 -1.34 -10.28 -8.06
CA TYR A 220 -1.78 -11.53 -7.45
C TYR A 220 -1.48 -11.51 -5.96
N VAL A 221 -2.44 -11.92 -5.16
CA VAL A 221 -2.32 -12.17 -3.72
C VAL A 221 -2.71 -13.62 -3.46
N LYS A 222 -1.89 -14.37 -2.74
CA LYS A 222 -2.16 -15.73 -2.36
C LYS A 222 -2.21 -15.85 -0.84
N LEU A 223 -3.25 -16.47 -0.34
CA LEU A 223 -3.38 -16.91 1.04
C LEU A 223 -3.09 -18.42 1.09
N ARG A 224 -2.10 -18.83 1.85
CA ARG A 224 -1.88 -20.22 2.22
C ARG A 224 -2.39 -20.45 3.63
N VAL A 225 -3.42 -21.27 3.74
CA VAL A 225 -4.11 -21.55 4.98
C VAL A 225 -3.73 -22.94 5.45
N VAL A 226 -3.16 -23.01 6.64
CA VAL A 226 -2.66 -24.24 7.25
C VAL A 226 -3.71 -24.81 8.20
N ASN A 227 -4.02 -26.08 8.07
CA ASN A 227 -4.96 -26.76 8.96
C ASN A 227 -4.44 -26.74 10.41
N PRO A 228 -5.31 -26.45 11.38
CA PRO A 228 -4.90 -26.34 12.77
C PRO A 228 -4.47 -27.69 13.35
N THR A 229 -3.48 -27.64 14.22
CA THR A 229 -2.95 -28.80 14.96
C THR A 229 -3.28 -28.67 16.45
N GLY A 230 -3.23 -29.79 17.17
CA GLY A 230 -3.49 -29.79 18.62
C GLY A 230 -4.96 -29.61 18.98
N THR A 231 -5.87 -29.97 18.09
CA THR A 231 -7.31 -29.96 18.35
C THR A 231 -7.80 -31.31 18.93
N ASP A 232 -9.07 -31.33 19.30
CA ASP A 232 -9.80 -32.53 19.72
C ASP A 232 -10.22 -33.42 18.56
N LEU A 233 -9.92 -33.05 17.32
CA LEU A 233 -10.27 -33.75 16.10
C LEU A 233 -9.03 -34.35 15.44
N GLU A 234 -9.23 -35.54 14.84
CA GLU A 234 -8.17 -36.17 14.06
C GLU A 234 -7.82 -35.40 12.78
N ARG A 235 -8.79 -34.64 12.26
CA ARG A 235 -8.73 -33.98 10.94
C ARG A 235 -9.49 -32.65 10.96
N PRO A 236 -8.93 -31.65 11.60
CA PRO A 236 -9.52 -30.34 11.59
C PRO A 236 -9.34 -29.69 10.22
N SER A 237 -10.33 -28.94 9.80
CA SER A 237 -10.32 -28.10 8.60
C SER A 237 -10.55 -26.64 8.98
N VAL A 238 -10.31 -25.74 8.06
CA VAL A 238 -10.59 -24.30 8.21
C VAL A 238 -11.73 -23.89 7.31
N ALA A 239 -12.46 -22.86 7.72
CA ALA A 239 -13.41 -22.15 6.88
C ALA A 239 -13.16 -20.66 6.93
N ILE A 240 -13.45 -19.97 5.82
CA ILE A 240 -13.33 -18.53 5.67
C ILE A 240 -14.68 -17.99 5.24
N SER A 241 -15.23 -17.04 6.00
CA SER A 241 -16.47 -16.34 5.64
C SER A 241 -16.22 -15.09 4.81
N GLU A 242 -15.09 -14.40 5.04
CA GLU A 242 -14.75 -13.20 4.28
C GLU A 242 -13.24 -12.96 4.28
N VAL A 243 -12.74 -12.32 3.23
CA VAL A 243 -11.40 -11.78 3.12
C VAL A 243 -11.48 -10.34 2.69
N GLU A 244 -10.96 -9.46 3.49
CA GLU A 244 -10.76 -8.06 3.13
C GLU A 244 -9.30 -7.83 2.73
N ILE A 245 -9.08 -7.27 1.55
CA ILE A 245 -7.77 -6.84 1.06
C ILE A 245 -7.83 -5.34 0.89
N ASN A 246 -7.20 -4.60 1.80
CA ASN A 246 -7.31 -3.15 1.81
C ASN A 246 -6.16 -2.50 1.04
N GLU A 247 -6.54 -1.55 0.19
CA GLU A 247 -5.59 -0.65 -0.43
C GLU A 247 -4.81 0.14 0.62
N TRP A 248 -3.60 0.49 0.26
CA TRP A 248 -2.80 1.42 1.01
C TRP A 248 -2.75 2.76 0.28
N VAL A 249 -3.33 3.78 0.87
CA VAL A 249 -3.32 5.13 0.35
C VAL A 249 -2.33 5.96 1.17
N GLY A 250 -1.13 6.17 0.62
CA GLY A 250 -0.15 7.07 1.22
C GLY A 250 -0.49 8.51 0.89
N SER A 251 -0.68 9.33 1.91
CA SER A 251 -0.75 10.77 1.76
C SER A 251 0.42 11.43 2.49
N TYR A 252 1.00 12.45 1.86
CA TYR A 252 1.91 13.33 2.59
C TYR A 252 1.10 14.42 3.27
N THR A 253 1.37 14.69 4.55
CA THR A 253 0.86 15.89 5.20
C THR A 253 1.49 17.10 4.50
N THR A 254 0.73 17.74 3.64
CA THR A 254 1.09 19.06 3.19
C THR A 254 0.87 20.02 4.35
N ASN A 255 1.93 20.33 5.09
CA ASN A 255 1.91 21.50 5.95
C ASN A 255 1.80 22.74 5.04
N SER A 256 0.58 23.14 4.77
CA SER A 256 0.25 24.29 3.92
C SER A 256 0.61 25.65 4.52
N THR A 257 1.36 25.68 5.63
CA THR A 257 1.76 26.91 6.33
C THR A 257 3.16 27.43 5.98
N ALA A 258 3.91 26.79 5.08
CA ALA A 258 5.08 27.42 4.51
C ALA A 258 4.63 28.41 3.40
N ALA A 259 4.02 29.52 3.79
CA ALA A 259 3.92 30.67 2.91
C ALA A 259 5.33 31.06 2.48
N LEU A 260 5.55 31.18 1.17
CA LEU A 260 6.76 31.76 0.61
C LEU A 260 6.91 33.17 1.21
N GLN A 261 7.73 33.32 2.26
CA GLN A 261 7.83 34.60 2.95
C GLN A 261 8.59 35.67 2.15
N SER A 262 9.48 35.28 1.26
CA SER A 262 10.02 36.17 0.22
C SER A 262 10.90 35.39 -0.75
N LEU A 263 10.84 35.71 -2.01
CA LEU A 263 11.84 35.37 -3.01
C LEU A 263 12.65 36.61 -3.27
N THR A 264 13.88 36.70 -2.79
CA THR A 264 14.78 37.80 -3.10
C THR A 264 15.70 37.39 -4.24
N VAL A 265 15.54 37.97 -5.40
CA VAL A 265 16.47 37.84 -6.52
C VAL A 265 17.31 39.10 -6.59
N ASN A 266 18.60 38.97 -6.27
CA ASN A 266 19.61 40.04 -6.43
C ASN A 266 19.25 41.42 -5.84
N GLY A 267 18.73 41.44 -4.59
CA GLY A 267 18.52 42.70 -3.86
C GLY A 267 17.27 43.52 -4.23
N HIS A 268 16.47 43.03 -5.17
CA HIS A 268 15.15 43.63 -5.44
C HIS A 268 14.07 42.82 -4.71
N GLY A 269 13.34 43.49 -3.83
CA GLY A 269 12.29 42.87 -3.02
C GLY A 269 11.18 42.24 -3.89
N ALA A 270 10.75 41.07 -3.50
CA ALA A 270 9.65 40.36 -4.14
C ALA A 270 8.33 41.11 -3.93
N VAL A 271 7.51 41.16 -4.96
CA VAL A 271 6.11 41.57 -4.87
C VAL A 271 5.36 40.47 -4.10
N PRO A 272 4.64 40.75 -3.02
CA PRO A 272 3.90 39.78 -2.27
C PRO A 272 2.82 39.11 -3.16
N PRO A 273 2.60 37.81 -3.06
CA PRO A 273 1.50 37.13 -3.76
C PRO A 273 0.18 37.61 -3.15
N GLY A 274 -0.67 38.27 -3.93
CA GLY A 274 -2.01 38.63 -3.46
C GLY A 274 -2.64 39.91 -3.99
N VAL A 275 -2.01 40.62 -4.89
CA VAL A 275 -2.72 41.74 -5.58
C VAL A 275 -3.24 41.18 -6.91
N GLY A 276 -4.46 40.64 -6.87
CA GLY A 276 -5.20 40.32 -8.08
C GLY A 276 -5.34 41.57 -8.95
N ALA A 277 -4.89 41.46 -10.20
CA ALA A 277 -5.17 42.47 -11.20
C ALA A 277 -6.71 42.61 -11.32
N GLN A 278 -7.23 43.72 -10.80
CA GLN A 278 -8.55 44.17 -11.18
C GLN A 278 -8.50 44.50 -12.67
N GLN A 279 -9.15 43.68 -13.46
CA GLN A 279 -9.45 44.03 -14.84
C GLN A 279 -10.27 45.30 -14.84
N ALA A 280 -9.66 46.37 -15.34
CA ALA A 280 -10.39 47.58 -15.72
C ALA A 280 -11.40 47.18 -16.81
N ARG A 281 -12.69 47.33 -16.53
CA ARG A 281 -13.74 47.32 -17.55
C ARG A 281 -13.53 48.54 -18.46
N PRO A 282 -13.54 48.38 -19.77
CA PRO A 282 -13.67 49.53 -20.63
C PRO A 282 -15.14 49.98 -20.56
N ASP A 283 -15.33 51.24 -20.22
CA ASP A 283 -16.59 51.93 -20.46
C ASP A 283 -16.82 52.07 -21.96
N ARG A 284 -18.02 51.60 -22.36
CA ARG A 284 -18.71 51.77 -23.65
C ARG A 284 -18.21 51.03 -24.88
#